data_b7049699b2e60275d3c2bb444bce2c7d
#
_entry.id   b7049699b2e60275d3c2bb444bce2c7d
#
_cell.length_a   1.000
_cell.length_b   1.000
_cell.length_c   1.000
_cell.angle_alpha   90.00
_cell.angle_beta   90.00
_cell.angle_gamma   90.00
#
_symmetry.space_group_name_H-M   'P 1'
#
loop_
_entity.id
_entity.type
_entity.pdbx_description
1 polymer ?
#
loop_
_entity_poly.entity_id
_entity_poly.type
_entity_poly.pdbx_seq_one_letter_code
_entity_poly.pdbx_strand_id
1 'polypeptide(L)'
;MIQILTRTVAAAALLACAGTAAAQSGPSPTPSPRGEWSFAFGAGTDNRSKDASKSDGQAYVWGQTEWNSASSPVYAGAGFETIRSSNGSDLELEAGVGLRPDVAGFDLDLNATYKQQVDADPGTDDDAWEFTADVKRAIGPASGRIRLQHSPDGTGGTRAWTWYEARVGWDFTDKLQATASIGRREQDNSIDYTGWNAGFTYAVTEHLEAEVRYHATDANVPGEQYADALVAGISVAF
;
A
#
# COMPACT_ATOMS: atom_id res chain seq x y z
N MET A 1 16.76 -52.54 -11.42
CA MET A 1 15.56 -52.03 -10.80
C MET A 1 15.96 -50.72 -10.09
N ILE A 2 15.95 -49.62 -10.83
CA ILE A 2 16.41 -48.28 -10.37
C ILE A 2 15.17 -47.42 -10.18
N GLN A 3 14.86 -47.07 -8.93
CA GLN A 3 13.81 -46.12 -8.62
C GLN A 3 14.34 -44.70 -8.85
N ILE A 4 13.75 -44.00 -9.80
CA ILE A 4 13.97 -42.58 -10.03
C ILE A 4 13.04 -41.84 -9.07
N LEU A 5 13.62 -41.19 -8.04
CA LEU A 5 12.92 -40.23 -7.20
C LEU A 5 12.73 -38.94 -8.01
N THR A 6 11.53 -38.72 -8.48
CA THR A 6 11.08 -37.40 -8.98
C THR A 6 10.90 -36.48 -7.80
N ARG A 7 11.83 -35.57 -7.59
CA ARG A 7 11.63 -34.40 -6.69
C ARG A 7 10.76 -33.40 -7.40
N THR A 8 9.52 -33.30 -6.97
CA THR A 8 8.63 -32.21 -7.35
C THR A 8 9.12 -30.96 -6.63
N VAL A 9 9.78 -30.09 -7.37
CA VAL A 9 10.06 -28.72 -6.91
C VAL A 9 8.74 -27.97 -7.00
N ALA A 10 8.10 -27.75 -5.87
CA ALA A 10 6.99 -26.81 -5.76
C ALA A 10 7.60 -25.39 -5.87
N ALA A 11 7.52 -24.81 -7.06
CA ALA A 11 7.75 -23.38 -7.23
C ALA A 11 6.58 -22.67 -6.54
N ALA A 12 6.79 -22.20 -5.32
CA ALA A 12 5.93 -21.23 -4.67
C ALA A 12 6.13 -19.91 -5.42
N ALA A 13 5.26 -19.62 -6.37
CA ALA A 13 5.16 -18.28 -6.96
C ALA A 13 4.64 -17.35 -5.85
N LEU A 14 5.54 -16.61 -5.23
CA LEU A 14 5.23 -15.49 -4.34
C LEU A 14 4.60 -14.38 -5.17
N LEU A 15 3.28 -14.43 -5.36
CA LEU A 15 2.48 -13.29 -5.79
C LEU A 15 2.24 -12.42 -4.56
N ALA A 16 3.18 -11.53 -4.26
CA ALA A 16 2.97 -10.48 -3.29
C ALA A 16 2.04 -9.42 -3.89
N CYS A 17 0.75 -9.59 -3.71
CA CYS A 17 -0.26 -8.60 -4.09
C CYS A 17 -1.38 -8.56 -3.06
N ALA A 18 -1.11 -8.02 -1.91
CA ALA A 18 -2.13 -7.64 -0.97
C ALA A 18 -2.19 -6.13 -0.88
N GLY A 19 -3.23 -5.54 -1.40
CA GLY A 19 -3.50 -4.12 -1.21
C GLY A 19 -4.54 -3.95 -0.12
N THR A 20 -4.15 -3.68 1.09
CA THR A 20 -4.96 -2.82 1.94
C THR A 20 -4.67 -1.39 1.51
N ALA A 21 -5.63 -0.49 1.68
CA ALA A 21 -5.45 0.94 1.38
C ALA A 21 -4.51 1.65 2.36
N ALA A 22 -3.65 0.90 3.05
CA ALA A 22 -2.57 1.46 3.85
C ALA A 22 -1.63 2.27 2.97
N ALA A 23 -1.13 3.34 3.50
CA ALA A 23 -0.13 4.20 2.87
C ALA A 23 0.93 3.38 2.14
N GLN A 24 1.09 3.64 0.84
CA GLN A 24 1.71 2.69 -0.08
C GLN A 24 3.24 2.69 -0.11
N SER A 25 3.87 2.95 0.97
CA SER A 25 5.31 2.83 1.13
C SER A 25 5.77 1.61 1.93
N GLY A 26 4.85 0.77 2.40
CA GLY A 26 5.21 -0.49 3.04
C GLY A 26 5.00 -1.69 2.13
N PRO A 27 5.77 -2.78 2.29
CA PRO A 27 5.47 -4.05 1.65
C PRO A 27 4.08 -4.49 2.08
N SER A 28 3.25 -4.83 1.09
CA SER A 28 1.96 -5.44 1.40
C SER A 28 2.20 -6.80 2.05
N PRO A 29 1.50 -7.15 3.15
CA PRO A 29 1.63 -8.47 3.72
C PRO A 29 1.33 -9.52 2.65
N THR A 30 2.08 -10.60 2.67
CA THR A 30 1.74 -11.78 1.87
C THR A 30 0.31 -12.19 2.25
N PRO A 31 -0.60 -12.38 1.27
CA PRO A 31 -1.96 -12.81 1.60
C PRO A 31 -1.91 -14.06 2.45
N SER A 32 -2.55 -14.03 3.61
CA SER A 32 -2.68 -15.20 4.45
C SER A 32 -3.37 -16.33 3.70
N PRO A 33 -3.06 -17.58 3.98
CA PRO A 33 -3.89 -18.69 3.57
C PRO A 33 -5.35 -18.45 3.95
N ARG A 34 -6.28 -18.95 3.15
CA ARG A 34 -7.70 -18.75 3.41
C ARG A 34 -8.10 -19.24 4.79
N GLY A 35 -8.83 -18.41 5.53
CA GLY A 35 -9.30 -18.70 6.89
C GLY A 35 -8.30 -18.32 7.99
N GLU A 36 -7.20 -17.66 7.65
CA GLU A 36 -6.15 -17.27 8.58
C GLU A 36 -6.02 -15.75 8.72
N TRP A 37 -5.42 -15.34 9.81
CA TRP A 37 -4.99 -13.97 10.07
C TRP A 37 -3.54 -13.78 9.64
N SER A 38 -3.24 -12.63 9.08
CA SER A 38 -1.87 -12.13 8.93
C SER A 38 -1.67 -10.84 9.72
N PHE A 39 -0.42 -10.61 10.09
CA PHE A 39 -0.01 -9.41 10.79
C PHE A 39 1.25 -8.87 10.13
N ALA A 40 1.34 -7.55 9.97
CA ALA A 40 2.56 -6.91 9.53
C ALA A 40 2.79 -5.62 10.32
N PHE A 41 4.07 -5.31 10.56
CA PHE A 41 4.52 -4.11 11.23
C PHE A 41 5.73 -3.55 10.50
N GLY A 42 5.89 -2.25 10.53
CA GLY A 42 7.05 -1.64 9.89
C GLY A 42 7.34 -0.24 10.40
N ALA A 43 8.48 0.25 9.93
CA ALA A 43 8.93 1.61 10.14
C ALA A 43 9.60 2.14 8.88
N GLY A 44 9.57 3.43 8.68
CA GLY A 44 10.24 4.09 7.57
C GLY A 44 10.68 5.51 7.91
N THR A 45 11.49 6.07 7.05
CA THR A 45 12.02 7.43 7.23
C THR A 45 11.03 8.52 6.88
N ASP A 46 10.00 8.21 6.08
CA ASP A 46 8.92 9.13 5.70
C ASP A 46 7.69 8.32 5.27
N ASN A 47 6.51 8.66 5.82
CA ASN A 47 5.24 8.04 5.44
C ASN A 47 4.70 8.71 4.18
N ARG A 48 4.71 8.00 3.05
CA ARG A 48 4.21 8.52 1.79
C ARG A 48 2.98 7.79 1.28
N SER A 49 1.93 8.54 1.01
CA SER A 49 0.72 8.08 0.35
C SER A 49 0.49 8.87 -0.92
N LYS A 50 0.28 8.17 -2.05
CA LYS A 50 0.08 8.84 -3.35
C LYS A 50 1.24 9.81 -3.68
N ASP A 51 2.46 9.39 -3.33
CA ASP A 51 3.73 10.12 -3.47
C ASP A 51 3.88 11.40 -2.61
N ALA A 52 2.87 11.79 -1.83
CA ALA A 52 2.94 12.89 -0.88
C ALA A 52 3.19 12.41 0.54
N SER A 53 4.00 13.15 1.31
CA SER A 53 4.30 12.82 2.72
C SER A 53 3.06 13.02 3.60
N LYS A 54 2.81 12.04 4.47
CA LYS A 54 1.83 12.09 5.57
C LYS A 54 2.51 12.36 6.92
N SER A 55 3.84 12.26 7.00
CA SER A 55 4.61 12.43 8.22
C SER A 55 5.51 13.67 8.21
N ASP A 56 5.32 14.55 7.22
CA ASP A 56 6.11 15.78 7.05
C ASP A 56 7.62 15.49 6.98
N GLY A 57 8.00 14.47 6.19
CA GLY A 57 9.40 14.03 6.03
C GLY A 57 10.00 13.35 7.26
N GLN A 58 9.20 12.97 8.26
CA GLN A 58 9.68 12.36 9.49
C GLN A 58 9.44 10.85 9.52
N ALA A 59 10.27 10.18 10.32
CA ALA A 59 10.15 8.74 10.54
C ALA A 59 8.77 8.37 11.11
N TYR A 60 8.26 7.23 10.68
CA TYR A 60 6.96 6.72 11.07
C TYR A 60 7.01 5.23 11.39
N VAL A 61 5.98 4.76 12.07
CA VAL A 61 5.70 3.34 12.29
C VAL A 61 4.28 3.03 11.87
N TRP A 62 4.05 1.79 11.47
CA TRP A 62 2.75 1.30 11.07
C TRP A 62 2.55 -0.15 11.48
N GLY A 63 1.30 -0.59 11.57
CA GLY A 63 0.94 -1.97 11.77
C GLY A 63 -0.41 -2.27 11.16
N GLN A 64 -0.57 -3.49 10.68
CA GLN A 64 -1.82 -3.94 10.07
C GLN A 64 -2.09 -5.40 10.35
N THR A 65 -3.37 -5.76 10.30
CA THR A 65 -3.84 -7.14 10.36
C THR A 65 -4.87 -7.36 9.25
N GLU A 66 -4.89 -8.57 8.71
CA GLU A 66 -5.85 -8.97 7.70
C GLU A 66 -6.35 -10.38 7.97
N TRP A 67 -7.66 -10.56 7.84
CA TRP A 67 -8.33 -11.84 7.84
C TRP A 67 -8.88 -12.15 6.45
N ASN A 68 -8.60 -13.35 5.92
CA ASN A 68 -9.11 -13.84 4.66
C ASN A 68 -10.13 -14.95 4.87
N SER A 69 -11.28 -14.86 4.20
CA SER A 69 -12.32 -15.90 4.29
C SER A 69 -11.84 -17.23 3.71
N ALA A 70 -12.13 -18.34 4.41
CA ALA A 70 -11.80 -19.69 3.94
C ALA A 70 -12.59 -20.10 2.67
N SER A 71 -13.77 -19.53 2.45
CA SER A 71 -14.74 -20.01 1.46
C SER A 71 -15.13 -19.00 0.38
N SER A 72 -14.65 -17.77 0.48
CA SER A 72 -15.02 -16.69 -0.43
C SER A 72 -13.82 -15.75 -0.70
N PRO A 73 -13.87 -14.89 -1.71
CA PRO A 73 -12.84 -13.90 -1.97
C PRO A 73 -12.87 -12.71 -1.00
N VAL A 74 -13.67 -12.76 0.06
CA VAL A 74 -13.84 -11.68 1.05
C VAL A 74 -12.67 -11.66 2.01
N TYR A 75 -12.20 -10.46 2.33
CA TYR A 75 -11.26 -10.18 3.41
C TYR A 75 -11.70 -8.98 4.23
N ALA A 76 -11.15 -8.85 5.43
CA ALA A 76 -11.30 -7.68 6.29
C ALA A 76 -9.97 -7.40 6.99
N GLY A 77 -9.68 -6.15 7.26
CA GLY A 77 -8.44 -5.75 7.91
C GLY A 77 -8.60 -4.50 8.75
N ALA A 78 -7.60 -4.26 9.57
CA ALA A 78 -7.45 -3.04 10.34
C ALA A 78 -5.96 -2.68 10.44
N GLY A 79 -5.67 -1.40 10.64
CA GLY A 79 -4.31 -0.93 10.75
C GLY A 79 -4.20 0.39 11.49
N PHE A 80 -2.97 0.79 11.68
CA PHE A 80 -2.61 2.11 12.18
C PHE A 80 -1.33 2.59 11.51
N GLU A 81 -1.17 3.88 11.42
CA GLU A 81 0.10 4.51 11.05
C GLU A 81 0.27 5.84 11.77
N THR A 82 1.53 6.16 12.10
CA THR A 82 1.83 7.50 12.60
C THR A 82 1.93 8.47 11.44
N ILE A 83 1.33 9.63 11.64
CA ILE A 83 1.23 10.72 10.66
C ILE A 83 1.66 12.04 11.30
N ARG A 84 1.67 13.10 10.53
CA ARG A 84 1.67 14.49 10.98
C ARG A 84 0.70 15.27 10.12
N SER A 85 -0.54 15.28 10.58
CA SER A 85 -1.60 15.96 9.87
C SER A 85 -1.65 17.44 10.21
N SER A 86 -2.05 18.26 9.26
CA SER A 86 -2.26 19.70 9.47
C SER A 86 -3.40 20.02 10.44
N ASN A 87 -4.24 19.03 10.80
CA ASN A 87 -5.28 19.15 11.82
C ASN A 87 -4.81 18.71 13.21
N GLY A 88 -3.52 18.56 13.44
CA GLY A 88 -2.92 18.24 14.73
C GLY A 88 -2.79 16.76 15.06
N SER A 89 -3.40 15.86 14.28
CA SER A 89 -3.32 14.42 14.53
C SER A 89 -1.94 13.83 14.20
N ASP A 90 -1.45 12.96 15.08
CA ASP A 90 -0.20 12.20 14.92
C ASP A 90 -0.44 10.71 14.66
N LEU A 91 -1.68 10.24 14.65
CA LEU A 91 -2.04 8.84 14.47
C LEU A 91 -3.28 8.70 13.59
N GLU A 92 -3.21 7.83 12.57
CA GLU A 92 -4.37 7.40 11.79
C GLU A 92 -4.64 5.92 12.05
N LEU A 93 -5.91 5.63 12.32
CA LEU A 93 -6.44 4.26 12.40
C LEU A 93 -7.24 3.96 11.16
N GLU A 94 -7.22 2.70 10.70
CA GLU A 94 -8.00 2.27 9.56
C GLU A 94 -8.67 0.93 9.79
N ALA A 95 -9.84 0.73 9.20
CA ALA A 95 -10.53 -0.56 9.14
C ALA A 95 -11.24 -0.69 7.80
N GLY A 96 -11.16 -1.87 7.19
CA GLY A 96 -11.70 -2.07 5.86
C GLY A 96 -12.17 -3.49 5.58
N VAL A 97 -12.94 -3.59 4.51
CA VAL A 97 -13.41 -4.87 3.95
C VAL A 97 -13.20 -4.85 2.44
N GLY A 98 -12.96 -6.00 1.86
CA GLY A 98 -12.75 -6.09 0.42
C GLY A 98 -13.05 -7.46 -0.17
N LEU A 99 -12.89 -7.50 -1.50
CA LEU A 99 -13.09 -8.67 -2.32
C LEU A 99 -11.89 -8.84 -3.26
N ARG A 100 -11.32 -10.06 -3.35
CA ARG A 100 -10.24 -10.42 -4.27
C ARG A 100 -10.63 -11.56 -5.20
N PRO A 101 -11.52 -11.34 -6.19
CA PRO A 101 -11.82 -12.34 -7.19
C PRO A 101 -10.73 -12.39 -8.27
N ASP A 102 -10.45 -13.61 -8.77
CA ASP A 102 -9.74 -13.82 -10.03
C ASP A 102 -10.75 -13.78 -11.18
N VAL A 103 -10.51 -12.93 -12.18
CA VAL A 103 -11.39 -12.79 -13.35
C VAL A 103 -10.54 -12.79 -14.62
N ALA A 104 -10.68 -13.83 -15.42
CA ALA A 104 -10.00 -13.98 -16.72
C ALA A 104 -8.46 -13.86 -16.63
N GLY A 105 -7.85 -14.32 -15.53
CA GLY A 105 -6.42 -14.28 -15.27
C GLY A 105 -5.91 -12.91 -14.83
N PHE A 106 -6.81 -12.05 -14.37
CA PHE A 106 -6.49 -10.83 -13.65
C PHE A 106 -6.94 -10.97 -12.19
N ASP A 107 -6.08 -10.56 -11.27
CA ASP A 107 -6.41 -10.43 -9.86
C ASP A 107 -7.08 -9.07 -9.65
N LEU A 108 -8.36 -9.06 -9.28
CA LEU A 108 -9.05 -7.84 -8.89
C LEU A 108 -8.97 -7.68 -7.38
N ASP A 109 -8.94 -6.42 -6.91
CA ASP A 109 -9.05 -6.09 -5.50
C ASP A 109 -9.96 -4.87 -5.35
N LEU A 110 -11.10 -5.08 -4.74
CA LEU A 110 -12.11 -4.05 -4.50
C LEU A 110 -12.29 -3.89 -3.00
N ASN A 111 -12.02 -2.71 -2.46
CA ASN A 111 -12.17 -2.49 -1.02
C ASN A 111 -12.79 -1.14 -0.67
N ALA A 112 -13.36 -1.09 0.53
CA ALA A 112 -13.81 0.10 1.23
C ALA A 112 -13.11 0.16 2.57
N THR A 113 -12.43 1.27 2.87
CA THR A 113 -11.67 1.50 4.09
C THR A 113 -12.18 2.76 4.77
N TYR A 114 -12.50 2.66 6.04
CA TYR A 114 -12.75 3.80 6.92
C TYR A 114 -11.44 4.17 7.62
N LYS A 115 -11.14 5.45 7.66
CA LYS A 115 -9.96 6.03 8.31
C LYS A 115 -10.39 7.03 9.35
N GLN A 116 -9.69 7.06 10.48
CA GLN A 116 -9.90 7.97 11.58
C GLN A 116 -8.57 8.55 12.05
N GLN A 117 -8.42 9.86 12.02
CA GLN A 117 -7.31 10.58 12.62
C GLN A 117 -7.60 10.84 14.09
N VAL A 118 -6.70 10.41 14.97
CA VAL A 118 -6.90 10.44 16.42
C VAL A 118 -6.42 11.78 16.98
N ASP A 119 -7.16 12.33 17.93
CA ASP A 119 -6.83 13.59 18.63
C ASP A 119 -6.67 14.81 17.68
N ALA A 120 -7.40 14.82 16.58
CA ALA A 120 -7.43 15.96 15.68
C ALA A 120 -8.03 17.22 16.37
N ASP A 121 -7.64 18.39 15.90
CA ASP A 121 -8.12 19.67 16.41
C ASP A 121 -9.66 19.76 16.31
N PRO A 122 -10.34 20.30 17.33
CA PRO A 122 -11.79 20.40 17.35
C PRO A 122 -12.36 21.15 16.15
N GLY A 123 -13.31 20.53 15.44
CA GLY A 123 -14.01 21.14 14.30
C GLY A 123 -13.29 20.95 12.96
N THR A 124 -12.27 20.11 12.90
CA THR A 124 -11.67 19.64 11.66
C THR A 124 -12.26 18.29 11.24
N ASP A 125 -12.25 17.99 9.94
CA ASP A 125 -12.64 16.66 9.43
C ASP A 125 -11.54 15.66 9.75
N ASP A 126 -11.83 14.70 10.61
CA ASP A 126 -10.87 13.73 11.16
C ASP A 126 -11.11 12.29 10.67
N ASP A 127 -12.16 12.08 9.87
CA ASP A 127 -12.47 10.77 9.31
C ASP A 127 -12.71 10.81 7.79
N ALA A 128 -12.57 9.68 7.13
CA ALA A 128 -12.80 9.53 5.71
C ALA A 128 -13.14 8.10 5.31
N TRP A 129 -13.93 7.95 4.25
CA TRP A 129 -14.08 6.71 3.52
C TRP A 129 -13.22 6.73 2.26
N GLU A 130 -12.45 5.67 2.03
CA GLU A 130 -11.71 5.44 0.80
C GLU A 130 -12.20 4.17 0.11
N PHE A 131 -12.47 4.27 -1.20
CA PHE A 131 -12.87 3.15 -2.06
C PHE A 131 -11.76 2.90 -3.07
N THR A 132 -11.26 1.66 -3.13
CA THR A 132 -10.15 1.28 -4.01
C THR A 132 -10.58 0.15 -4.95
N ALA A 133 -10.17 0.27 -6.21
CA ALA A 133 -10.27 -0.78 -7.20
C ALA A 133 -8.90 -0.98 -7.87
N ASP A 134 -8.33 -2.16 -7.73
CA ASP A 134 -7.09 -2.59 -8.38
C ASP A 134 -7.37 -3.68 -9.40
N VAL A 135 -6.68 -3.59 -10.53
CA VAL A 135 -6.54 -4.66 -11.51
C VAL A 135 -5.06 -5.01 -11.61
N LYS A 136 -4.71 -6.25 -11.29
CA LYS A 136 -3.32 -6.72 -11.22
C LYS A 136 -3.12 -7.92 -12.16
N ARG A 137 -1.90 -8.05 -12.68
CA ARG A 137 -1.48 -9.24 -13.43
C ARG A 137 0.03 -9.43 -13.31
N ALA A 138 0.46 -10.70 -13.21
CA ALA A 138 1.85 -11.09 -13.29
C ALA A 138 2.08 -12.05 -14.47
N ILE A 139 3.19 -11.89 -15.18
CA ILE A 139 3.61 -12.73 -16.30
C ILE A 139 5.11 -12.96 -16.18
N GLY A 140 5.51 -14.16 -15.74
CA GLY A 140 6.92 -14.44 -15.43
C GLY A 140 7.43 -13.50 -14.34
N PRO A 141 8.58 -12.84 -14.52
CA PRO A 141 9.12 -11.91 -13.52
C PRO A 141 8.47 -10.52 -13.56
N ALA A 142 7.63 -10.24 -14.54
CA ALA A 142 6.98 -8.94 -14.71
C ALA A 142 5.63 -8.91 -14.02
N SER A 143 5.31 -7.79 -13.35
CA SER A 143 4.00 -7.51 -12.78
C SER A 143 3.50 -6.14 -13.17
N GLY A 144 2.18 -5.97 -13.18
CA GLY A 144 1.52 -4.69 -13.45
C GLY A 144 0.28 -4.51 -12.59
N ARG A 145 -0.02 -3.27 -12.22
CA ARG A 145 -1.23 -2.86 -11.51
C ARG A 145 -1.76 -1.56 -12.09
N ILE A 146 -3.07 -1.49 -12.28
CA ILE A 146 -3.81 -0.23 -12.43
C ILE A 146 -4.68 -0.07 -11.19
N ARG A 147 -4.67 1.12 -10.60
CA ARG A 147 -5.46 1.49 -9.42
C ARG A 147 -6.34 2.68 -9.72
N LEU A 148 -7.57 2.60 -9.25
CA LEU A 148 -8.47 3.72 -9.03
C LEU A 148 -8.79 3.76 -7.54
N GLN A 149 -8.59 4.93 -6.90
CA GLN A 149 -8.97 5.14 -5.51
C GLN A 149 -9.73 6.46 -5.40
N HIS A 150 -10.80 6.48 -4.60
CA HIS A 150 -11.66 7.64 -4.44
C HIS A 150 -12.08 7.79 -2.98
N SER A 151 -12.10 9.03 -2.51
CA SER A 151 -12.75 9.43 -1.27
C SER A 151 -13.78 10.51 -1.60
N PRO A 152 -15.03 10.36 -1.18
CA PRO A 152 -16.05 11.40 -1.38
C PRO A 152 -15.84 12.62 -0.46
N ASP A 153 -15.15 12.42 0.65
CA ASP A 153 -14.79 13.47 1.62
C ASP A 153 -13.51 13.02 2.35
N GLY A 154 -12.43 13.75 2.14
CA GLY A 154 -11.12 13.44 2.72
C GLY A 154 -10.92 14.13 4.06
N THR A 155 -9.95 13.66 4.84
CA THR A 155 -9.60 14.27 6.13
C THR A 155 -9.02 15.68 5.98
N GLY A 156 -9.12 16.49 7.03
CA GLY A 156 -8.61 17.85 7.10
C GLY A 156 -9.41 18.82 6.22
N GLY A 157 -8.73 19.59 5.39
CA GLY A 157 -9.38 20.55 4.48
C GLY A 157 -9.66 19.99 3.09
N THR A 158 -9.28 18.75 2.81
CA THR A 158 -9.50 18.10 1.52
C THR A 158 -10.94 17.58 1.46
N ARG A 159 -11.64 17.93 0.37
CA ARG A 159 -12.96 17.38 0.07
C ARG A 159 -12.82 16.08 -0.71
N ALA A 160 -13.68 15.87 -1.72
CA ALA A 160 -13.55 14.70 -2.58
C ALA A 160 -12.21 14.68 -3.31
N TRP A 161 -11.66 13.49 -3.49
CA TRP A 161 -10.46 13.29 -4.30
C TRP A 161 -10.50 11.95 -5.03
N THR A 162 -9.77 11.87 -6.13
CA THR A 162 -9.56 10.65 -6.90
C THR A 162 -8.08 10.48 -7.25
N TRP A 163 -7.57 9.27 -7.11
CA TRP A 163 -6.23 8.86 -7.48
C TRP A 163 -6.28 7.78 -8.54
N TYR A 164 -5.55 7.99 -9.62
CA TYR A 164 -5.33 7.03 -10.70
C TYR A 164 -3.86 6.63 -10.69
N GLU A 165 -3.52 5.35 -10.73
CA GLU A 165 -2.13 4.92 -10.72
C GLU A 165 -1.91 3.76 -11.69
N ALA A 166 -0.77 3.80 -12.40
CA ALA A 166 -0.19 2.66 -13.07
C ALA A 166 1.14 2.31 -12.39
N ARG A 167 1.34 1.02 -12.09
CA ARG A 167 2.56 0.48 -11.48
C ARG A 167 3.05 -0.70 -12.30
N VAL A 168 4.37 -0.83 -12.41
CA VAL A 168 5.06 -1.99 -12.97
C VAL A 168 6.06 -2.52 -11.96
N GLY A 169 6.33 -3.83 -12.02
CA GLY A 169 7.31 -4.50 -11.18
C GLY A 169 8.13 -5.49 -11.98
N TRP A 170 9.32 -5.78 -11.48
CA TRP A 170 10.21 -6.78 -12.05
C TRP A 170 10.97 -7.51 -10.94
N ASP A 171 10.85 -8.84 -10.89
CA ASP A 171 11.57 -9.71 -9.97
C ASP A 171 12.91 -10.09 -10.60
N PHE A 172 14.01 -9.53 -10.07
CA PHE A 172 15.37 -9.88 -10.51
C PHE A 172 15.80 -11.24 -9.95
N THR A 173 15.38 -11.52 -8.74
CA THR A 173 15.60 -12.77 -8.02
C THR A 173 14.41 -13.04 -7.10
N ASP A 174 14.37 -14.20 -6.44
CA ASP A 174 13.35 -14.52 -5.43
C ASP A 174 13.40 -13.59 -4.20
N LYS A 175 14.43 -12.75 -4.10
CA LYS A 175 14.62 -11.82 -2.97
C LYS A 175 14.63 -10.34 -3.36
N LEU A 176 14.86 -10.02 -4.63
CA LEU A 176 15.03 -8.63 -5.09
C LEU A 176 14.02 -8.29 -6.16
N GLN A 177 13.16 -7.35 -5.86
CA GLN A 177 12.19 -6.75 -6.78
C GLN A 177 12.47 -5.27 -6.98
N ALA A 178 12.32 -4.78 -8.21
CA ALA A 178 12.17 -3.36 -8.49
C ALA A 178 10.72 -3.05 -8.87
N THR A 179 10.23 -1.89 -8.45
CA THR A 179 8.92 -1.37 -8.87
C THR A 179 9.01 0.10 -9.22
N ALA A 180 8.17 0.55 -10.14
CA ALA A 180 7.98 1.96 -10.46
C ALA A 180 6.49 2.23 -10.66
N SER A 181 6.03 3.42 -10.27
CA SER A 181 4.67 3.86 -10.50
C SER A 181 4.59 5.34 -10.88
N ILE A 182 3.49 5.67 -11.52
CA ILE A 182 3.06 7.04 -11.80
C ILE A 182 1.57 7.13 -11.52
N GLY A 183 1.14 8.22 -10.90
CA GLY A 183 -0.27 8.44 -10.62
C GLY A 183 -0.65 9.91 -10.69
N ARG A 184 -1.95 10.17 -10.82
CA ARG A 184 -2.55 11.49 -10.82
C ARG A 184 -3.55 11.61 -9.69
N ARG A 185 -3.44 12.63 -8.85
CA ARG A 185 -4.43 13.01 -7.85
C ARG A 185 -5.21 14.23 -8.33
N GLU A 186 -6.51 14.09 -8.40
CA GLU A 186 -7.48 15.15 -8.63
C GLU A 186 -8.27 15.33 -7.34
N GLN A 187 -8.41 16.55 -6.85
CA GLN A 187 -9.04 16.80 -5.56
C GLN A 187 -9.74 18.17 -5.51
N ASP A 188 -10.88 18.18 -4.84
CA ASP A 188 -11.58 19.39 -4.52
C ASP A 188 -10.88 20.11 -3.35
N ASN A 189 -10.86 21.43 -3.40
CA ASN A 189 -10.34 22.29 -2.34
C ASN A 189 -8.84 22.11 -2.00
N SER A 190 -8.08 21.55 -2.95
CA SER A 190 -6.62 21.42 -2.86
C SER A 190 -6.03 21.38 -4.27
N ILE A 191 -4.69 21.26 -4.39
CA ILE A 191 -4.02 21.21 -5.68
C ILE A 191 -4.06 19.80 -6.28
N ASP A 192 -4.30 19.71 -7.57
CA ASP A 192 -4.06 18.50 -8.33
C ASP A 192 -2.58 18.31 -8.58
N TYR A 193 -2.11 17.05 -8.55
CA TYR A 193 -0.72 16.76 -8.85
C TYR A 193 -0.55 15.37 -9.46
N THR A 194 0.57 15.20 -10.15
CA THR A 194 1.10 13.92 -10.61
C THR A 194 2.25 13.51 -9.70
N GLY A 195 2.19 12.30 -9.17
CA GLY A 195 3.27 11.70 -8.39
C GLY A 195 3.90 10.53 -9.13
N TRP A 196 5.16 10.26 -8.87
CA TRP A 196 5.86 9.07 -9.37
C TRP A 196 6.87 8.58 -8.36
N ASN A 197 7.09 7.27 -8.37
CA ASN A 197 8.11 6.67 -7.53
C ASN A 197 8.77 5.48 -8.21
N ALA A 198 9.98 5.17 -7.77
CA ALA A 198 10.70 3.96 -8.14
C ALA A 198 11.55 3.48 -6.97
N GLY A 199 11.62 2.17 -6.77
CA GLY A 199 12.36 1.62 -5.64
C GLY A 199 12.65 0.14 -5.78
N PHE A 200 13.39 -0.35 -4.78
CA PHE A 200 13.76 -1.74 -4.63
C PHE A 200 13.27 -2.25 -3.28
N THR A 201 12.74 -3.48 -3.30
CA THR A 201 12.40 -4.26 -2.11
C THR A 201 13.30 -5.48 -2.05
N TYR A 202 13.87 -5.77 -0.88
CA TYR A 202 14.73 -6.92 -0.65
C TYR A 202 14.23 -7.76 0.52
N ALA A 203 13.89 -9.02 0.25
CA ALA A 203 13.53 -10.01 1.26
C ALA A 203 14.80 -10.47 2.00
N VAL A 204 15.03 -9.90 3.18
CA VAL A 204 16.16 -10.24 4.05
C VAL A 204 16.01 -11.66 4.58
N THR A 205 14.80 -11.99 5.07
CA THR A 205 14.36 -13.33 5.47
C THR A 205 12.97 -13.61 4.89
N GLU A 206 12.34 -14.73 5.22
CA GLU A 206 10.96 -15.06 4.86
C GLU A 206 9.91 -14.14 5.52
N HIS A 207 10.28 -13.44 6.60
CA HIS A 207 9.40 -12.55 7.36
C HIS A 207 9.86 -11.09 7.37
N LEU A 208 11.09 -10.80 6.96
CA LEU A 208 11.69 -9.48 7.07
C LEU A 208 12.05 -8.93 5.69
N GLU A 209 11.54 -7.74 5.38
CA GLU A 209 11.83 -7.02 4.16
C GLU A 209 12.44 -5.64 4.45
N ALA A 210 13.31 -5.19 3.55
CA ALA A 210 13.85 -3.84 3.51
C ALA A 210 13.51 -3.20 2.17
N GLU A 211 13.15 -1.92 2.19
CA GLU A 211 12.81 -1.14 1.00
C GLU A 211 13.60 0.17 0.94
N VAL A 212 13.97 0.56 -0.27
CA VAL A 212 14.45 1.93 -0.58
C VAL A 212 13.72 2.41 -1.82
N ARG A 213 13.08 3.59 -1.72
CA ARG A 213 12.23 4.16 -2.76
C ARG A 213 12.41 5.67 -2.89
N TYR A 214 12.58 6.14 -4.10
CA TYR A 214 12.54 7.56 -4.43
C TYR A 214 11.12 7.94 -4.83
N HIS A 215 10.62 9.04 -4.25
CA HIS A 215 9.33 9.64 -4.55
C HIS A 215 9.50 11.07 -5.03
N ALA A 216 8.67 11.49 -5.96
CA ALA A 216 8.61 12.86 -6.45
C ALA A 216 7.20 13.23 -6.92
N THR A 217 6.92 14.53 -6.97
CA THR A 217 5.66 15.07 -7.49
C THR A 217 5.90 16.28 -8.39
N ASP A 218 4.93 16.64 -9.23
CA ASP A 218 4.92 17.90 -9.98
C ASP A 218 4.25 19.06 -9.21
N ALA A 219 3.88 18.82 -7.94
CA ALA A 219 3.26 19.84 -7.10
C ALA A 219 4.28 20.93 -6.75
N ASN A 220 3.99 22.16 -7.13
CA ASN A 220 4.84 23.33 -6.84
C ASN A 220 4.32 24.05 -5.57
N VAL A 221 4.37 23.36 -4.43
CA VAL A 221 3.97 23.86 -3.12
C VAL A 221 5.15 23.76 -2.15
N PRO A 222 5.53 24.82 -1.46
CA PRO A 222 6.59 24.75 -0.44
C PRO A 222 6.22 23.81 0.72
N GLY A 223 7.21 23.09 1.25
CA GLY A 223 7.08 22.20 2.41
C GLY A 223 7.42 20.76 2.07
N GLU A 224 7.50 19.93 3.10
CA GLU A 224 7.92 18.53 3.00
C GLU A 224 6.85 17.62 2.37
N GLN A 225 5.57 18.02 2.42
CA GLN A 225 4.47 17.20 1.94
C GLN A 225 4.64 16.73 0.49
N TYR A 226 5.10 17.62 -0.40
CA TYR A 226 5.25 17.34 -1.83
C TYR A 226 6.72 17.30 -2.30
N ALA A 227 7.66 17.51 -1.37
CA ALA A 227 9.09 17.47 -1.69
C ALA A 227 9.52 16.08 -2.16
N ASP A 228 10.49 16.04 -3.05
CA ASP A 228 11.15 14.82 -3.45
C ASP A 228 11.85 14.18 -2.26
N ALA A 229 11.77 12.85 -2.12
CA ALA A 229 12.41 12.15 -1.02
C ALA A 229 12.92 10.76 -1.42
N LEU A 230 14.04 10.39 -0.84
CA LEU A 230 14.51 9.01 -0.78
C LEU A 230 14.06 8.42 0.55
N VAL A 231 13.17 7.45 0.51
CA VAL A 231 12.58 6.80 1.68
C VAL A 231 13.18 5.42 1.85
N ALA A 232 13.58 5.10 3.07
CA ALA A 232 13.99 3.75 3.47
C ALA A 232 12.98 3.20 4.47
N GLY A 233 12.66 1.92 4.36
CA GLY A 233 11.72 1.22 5.23
C GLY A 233 12.16 -0.20 5.55
N ILE A 234 11.62 -0.72 6.64
CA ILE A 234 11.76 -2.10 7.07
C ILE A 234 10.42 -2.60 7.58
N SER A 235 10.11 -3.85 7.28
CA SER A 235 8.86 -4.46 7.75
C SER A 235 9.03 -5.93 8.08
N VAL A 236 8.16 -6.42 8.96
CA VAL A 236 8.07 -7.83 9.35
C VAL A 236 6.62 -8.28 9.19
N ALA A 237 6.42 -9.49 8.64
CA ALA A 237 5.11 -10.11 8.42
C ALA A 237 5.05 -11.53 8.99
N PHE A 238 3.86 -11.93 9.50
CA PHE A 238 3.59 -13.23 10.12
C PHE A 238 2.28 -13.83 9.61
#